data_a21ab0860e81b4d5457282f46f4af715
#
_entry.id   a21ab0860e81b4d5457282f46f4af715
#
_cell.length_a   1.000
_cell.length_b   1.000
_cell.length_c   1.000
_cell.angle_alpha   90.00
_cell.angle_beta   90.00
_cell.angle_gamma   90.00
#
_symmetry.space_group_name_H-M   'P 1'
#
loop_
_entity.id
_entity.type
_entity.pdbx_description
1 polymer ?
#
loop_
_entity_poly.entity_id
_entity_poly.type
_entity_poly.pdbx_seq_one_letter_code
_entity_poly.pdbx_strand_id
1 'polypeptide(L)'
;GVEGATDQQIEEAAKIANTPLFVECHMPQYTLQEQLDHMSPGDIITHSFENVSERMTVVDEQGKVRPFVLDAQKRGVLFDVGHGGAGFWFNQAIPAFNQGLWPNSFGTDEHRTSMNSGMKNMLNVMSKYLNIGMSIPEVIARGSWNAAKSIKREDLGNLSEGSVADIAVLSIINGKFGFVDSGQNRIEGDRKLEAELTVRAGRIVWDLNGLAANTYK
;
A
#
# COMPACT_ATOMS: atom_id res chain seq x y z
N GLY A 1 10.05 -3.56 15.35
CA GLY A 1 11.50 -3.60 15.28
C GLY A 1 12.07 -4.61 16.26
N VAL A 2 13.14 -5.26 15.90
CA VAL A 2 13.86 -6.18 16.80
C VAL A 2 14.93 -5.35 17.50
N GLU A 3 14.61 -4.80 18.67
CA GLU A 3 15.60 -4.05 19.46
C GLU A 3 16.83 -4.92 19.76
N GLY A 4 18.01 -4.40 19.46
CA GLY A 4 19.30 -5.02 19.77
C GLY A 4 19.80 -6.06 18.74
N ALA A 5 19.07 -6.35 17.67
CA ALA A 5 19.59 -7.17 16.57
C ALA A 5 20.39 -6.29 15.58
N THR A 6 21.47 -6.87 15.04
CA THR A 6 22.21 -6.24 13.93
C THR A 6 21.50 -6.53 12.60
N ASP A 7 21.74 -5.70 11.58
CA ASP A 7 21.17 -5.90 10.23
C ASP A 7 21.50 -7.28 9.69
N GLN A 8 22.74 -7.75 9.88
CA GLN A 8 23.17 -9.08 9.47
C GLN A 8 22.34 -10.18 10.16
N GLN A 9 22.03 -10.06 11.44
CA GLN A 9 21.20 -11.03 12.17
C GLN A 9 19.76 -11.04 11.65
N ILE A 10 19.22 -9.87 11.30
CA ILE A 10 17.87 -9.73 10.73
C ILE A 10 17.82 -10.38 9.33
N GLU A 11 18.80 -10.07 8.48
CA GLU A 11 18.91 -10.67 7.14
C GLU A 11 19.06 -12.19 7.20
N GLU A 12 19.89 -12.71 8.10
CA GLU A 12 20.09 -14.14 8.30
C GLU A 12 18.81 -14.81 8.79
N ALA A 13 18.11 -14.21 9.74
CA ALA A 13 16.82 -14.71 10.23
C ALA A 13 15.77 -14.75 9.12
N ALA A 14 15.69 -13.74 8.26
CA ALA A 14 14.78 -13.73 7.12
C ALA A 14 15.11 -14.84 6.11
N LYS A 15 16.40 -15.06 5.82
CA LYS A 15 16.86 -16.14 4.95
C LYS A 15 16.50 -17.51 5.53
N ILE A 16 16.75 -17.75 6.82
CA ILE A 16 16.42 -19.01 7.52
C ILE A 16 14.91 -19.25 7.51
N ALA A 17 14.12 -18.22 7.79
CA ALA A 17 12.66 -18.28 7.80
C ALA A 17 12.04 -18.34 6.39
N ASN A 18 12.83 -18.12 5.35
CA ASN A 18 12.36 -17.99 3.96
C ASN A 18 11.23 -16.97 3.80
N THR A 19 11.33 -15.84 4.53
CA THR A 19 10.38 -14.74 4.50
C THR A 19 11.04 -13.48 3.95
N PRO A 20 10.30 -12.58 3.27
CA PRO A 20 10.84 -11.27 2.93
C PRO A 20 11.06 -10.43 4.19
N LEU A 21 12.03 -9.53 4.15
CA LEU A 21 12.10 -8.44 5.11
C LEU A 21 10.97 -7.46 4.82
N PHE A 22 10.38 -6.91 5.89
CA PHE A 22 9.45 -5.80 5.82
C PHE A 22 10.08 -4.63 6.58
N VAL A 23 10.60 -3.65 5.82
CA VAL A 23 11.44 -2.58 6.34
C VAL A 23 10.66 -1.27 6.36
N GLU A 24 10.66 -0.59 7.49
CA GLU A 24 10.20 0.79 7.57
C GLU A 24 11.33 1.76 7.21
N CYS A 25 11.05 2.76 6.40
CA CYS A 25 12.03 3.77 6.00
C CYS A 25 12.38 4.77 7.12
N HIS A 26 11.93 4.54 8.34
CA HIS A 26 12.02 5.45 9.48
C HIS A 26 13.33 5.39 10.29
N MET A 27 14.34 4.71 9.81
CA MET A 27 15.58 4.56 10.58
C MET A 27 16.48 5.78 10.39
N PRO A 28 16.64 6.65 11.40
CA PRO A 28 17.46 7.86 11.28
C PRO A 28 18.96 7.57 11.12
N GLN A 29 19.38 6.32 11.41
CA GLN A 29 20.77 5.89 11.30
C GLN A 29 21.20 5.59 9.87
N TYR A 30 20.24 5.34 8.96
CA TYR A 30 20.51 4.95 7.57
C TYR A 30 19.76 5.87 6.62
N THR A 31 20.42 6.27 5.56
CA THR A 31 19.76 6.94 4.44
C THR A 31 18.85 5.94 3.71
N LEU A 32 17.87 6.43 2.97
CA LEU A 32 17.02 5.59 2.12
C LEU A 32 17.86 4.76 1.13
N GLN A 33 18.95 5.33 0.61
CA GLN A 33 19.84 4.61 -0.30
C GLN A 33 20.52 3.43 0.38
N GLU A 34 21.11 3.64 1.57
CA GLU A 34 21.75 2.56 2.33
C GLU A 34 20.76 1.45 2.65
N GLN A 35 19.53 1.80 3.06
CA GLN A 35 18.49 0.79 3.32
C GLN A 35 18.18 -0.02 2.05
N LEU A 36 17.96 0.64 0.92
CA LEU A 36 17.64 -0.05 -0.34
C LEU A 36 18.82 -0.89 -0.84
N ASP A 37 20.07 -0.47 -0.60
CA ASP A 37 21.26 -1.23 -1.00
C ASP A 37 21.43 -2.53 -0.21
N HIS A 38 20.94 -2.58 1.02
CA HIS A 38 20.91 -3.80 1.85
C HIS A 38 19.74 -4.76 1.51
N MET A 39 18.71 -4.29 0.81
CA MET A 39 17.52 -5.08 0.52
C MET A 39 17.74 -6.05 -0.66
N SER A 40 17.24 -7.26 -0.50
CA SER A 40 17.25 -8.33 -1.49
C SER A 40 15.96 -8.32 -2.34
N PRO A 41 15.96 -8.97 -3.53
CA PRO A 41 14.74 -9.13 -4.31
C PRO A 41 13.61 -9.79 -3.51
N GLY A 42 12.45 -9.18 -3.49
CA GLY A 42 11.28 -9.62 -2.72
C GLY A 42 11.15 -9.00 -1.34
N ASP A 43 12.17 -8.33 -0.82
CA ASP A 43 12.03 -7.53 0.39
C ASP A 43 11.13 -6.32 0.14
N ILE A 44 10.45 -5.88 1.18
CA ILE A 44 9.42 -4.85 1.11
C ILE A 44 9.87 -3.63 1.93
N ILE A 45 9.86 -2.45 1.30
CA ILE A 45 9.96 -1.18 2.02
C ILE A 45 8.59 -0.53 2.08
N THR A 46 8.14 -0.15 3.28
CA THR A 46 6.86 0.52 3.49
C THR A 46 7.05 2.01 3.75
N HIS A 47 5.95 2.76 3.80
CA HIS A 47 5.94 4.23 3.84
C HIS A 47 6.72 4.87 2.68
N SER A 48 6.71 4.19 1.52
CA SER A 48 7.60 4.54 0.40
C SER A 48 7.37 5.93 -0.16
N PHE A 49 6.22 6.55 0.10
CA PHE A 49 5.84 7.85 -0.45
C PHE A 49 5.70 8.92 0.64
N GLU A 50 6.47 8.78 1.72
CA GLU A 50 6.51 9.79 2.78
C GLU A 50 7.32 11.03 2.38
N ASN A 51 7.02 12.16 3.04
CA ASN A 51 7.81 13.40 2.94
C ASN A 51 7.93 14.03 4.33
N VAL A 52 8.57 13.30 5.23
CA VAL A 52 8.81 13.73 6.61
C VAL A 52 10.16 14.44 6.67
N SER A 53 10.24 15.49 7.49
CA SER A 53 11.49 16.25 7.69
C SER A 53 12.65 15.34 8.11
N GLU A 54 13.84 15.67 7.65
CA GLU A 54 15.09 14.97 7.96
C GLU A 54 15.23 13.57 7.36
N ARG A 55 14.34 13.19 6.40
CA ARG A 55 14.42 11.91 5.70
C ARG A 55 14.61 12.12 4.20
N MET A 56 15.38 11.20 3.62
CA MET A 56 15.53 11.17 2.18
C MET A 56 14.28 10.55 1.56
N THR A 57 13.64 11.30 0.66
CA THR A 57 12.43 10.89 -0.06
C THR A 57 12.74 10.13 -1.33
N VAL A 58 11.79 9.37 -1.88
CA VAL A 58 11.94 8.65 -3.16
C VAL A 58 12.00 9.60 -4.36
N VAL A 59 11.36 10.78 -4.26
CA VAL A 59 11.39 11.85 -5.25
C VAL A 59 12.19 13.01 -4.68
N ASP A 60 13.10 13.58 -5.48
CA ASP A 60 13.94 14.72 -5.08
C ASP A 60 13.18 16.06 -5.15
N GLU A 61 13.88 17.13 -4.80
CA GLU A 61 13.33 18.50 -4.78
C GLU A 61 12.99 19.02 -6.19
N GLN A 62 13.50 18.39 -7.24
CA GLN A 62 13.20 18.69 -8.65
C GLN A 62 12.02 17.86 -9.18
N GLY A 63 11.41 17.04 -8.33
CA GLY A 63 10.29 16.17 -8.70
C GLY A 63 10.72 14.92 -9.49
N LYS A 64 11.98 14.51 -9.41
CA LYS A 64 12.52 13.32 -10.08
C LYS A 64 12.66 12.16 -9.12
N VAL A 65 12.26 10.97 -9.54
CA VAL A 65 12.55 9.74 -8.80
C VAL A 65 14.06 9.54 -8.76
N ARG A 66 14.59 9.33 -7.58
CA ARG A 66 16.04 9.14 -7.40
C ARG A 66 16.52 7.88 -8.12
N PRO A 67 17.65 7.93 -8.84
CA PRO A 67 18.11 6.80 -9.66
C PRO A 67 18.25 5.50 -8.87
N PHE A 68 18.81 5.55 -7.66
CA PHE A 68 18.99 4.36 -6.81
C PHE A 68 17.66 3.71 -6.40
N VAL A 69 16.56 4.47 -6.32
CA VAL A 69 15.21 3.94 -6.06
C VAL A 69 14.72 3.11 -7.24
N LEU A 70 14.89 3.62 -8.48
CA LEU A 70 14.56 2.87 -9.69
C LEU A 70 15.45 1.64 -9.85
N ASP A 71 16.70 1.71 -9.45
CA ASP A 71 17.62 0.56 -9.49
C ASP A 71 17.21 -0.50 -8.44
N ALA A 72 16.80 -0.10 -7.25
CA ALA A 72 16.23 -1.02 -6.26
C ALA A 72 14.95 -1.70 -6.77
N GLN A 73 14.04 -0.95 -7.40
CA GLN A 73 12.84 -1.51 -8.04
C GLN A 73 13.21 -2.55 -9.12
N LYS A 74 14.20 -2.25 -9.99
CA LYS A 74 14.69 -3.19 -11.02
C LYS A 74 15.32 -4.44 -10.42
N ARG A 75 15.99 -4.33 -9.27
CA ARG A 75 16.53 -5.49 -8.53
C ARG A 75 15.43 -6.35 -7.92
N GLY A 76 14.20 -5.88 -7.83
CA GLY A 76 13.06 -6.60 -7.30
C GLY A 76 12.69 -6.24 -5.85
N VAL A 77 13.19 -5.14 -5.32
CA VAL A 77 12.69 -4.57 -4.06
C VAL A 77 11.27 -4.08 -4.28
N LEU A 78 10.38 -4.41 -3.34
CA LEU A 78 8.95 -4.10 -3.40
C LEU A 78 8.64 -2.84 -2.58
N PHE A 79 7.86 -1.94 -3.17
CA PHE A 79 7.47 -0.68 -2.53
C PHE A 79 6.02 -0.76 -2.06
N ASP A 80 5.80 -0.63 -0.76
CA ASP A 80 4.46 -0.60 -0.16
C ASP A 80 4.06 0.83 0.22
N VAL A 81 2.76 1.13 0.15
CA VAL A 81 2.26 2.48 0.45
C VAL A 81 2.37 2.78 1.94
N GLY A 82 1.93 1.87 2.81
CA GLY A 82 1.96 2.09 4.25
C GLY A 82 1.44 3.47 4.65
N HIS A 83 0.19 3.83 4.27
CA HIS A 83 -0.26 5.22 4.32
C HIS A 83 -0.13 5.87 5.70
N GLY A 84 -0.63 5.20 6.74
CA GLY A 84 -0.56 5.67 8.12
C GLY A 84 -0.93 7.14 8.33
N GLY A 85 -0.33 7.72 9.35
CA GLY A 85 -0.44 9.15 9.65
C GLY A 85 0.56 10.02 8.88
N ALA A 86 1.71 9.46 8.47
CA ALA A 86 2.83 10.19 7.88
C ALA A 86 3.36 9.61 6.56
N GLY A 87 3.01 8.37 6.22
CA GLY A 87 3.68 7.58 5.17
C GLY A 87 3.26 7.87 3.72
N PHE A 88 2.29 8.77 3.47
CA PHE A 88 1.80 9.02 2.12
C PHE A 88 1.59 10.51 1.82
N TRP A 89 2.31 11.02 0.82
CA TRP A 89 2.25 12.42 0.37
C TRP A 89 2.06 12.49 -1.13
N PHE A 90 1.14 13.35 -1.61
CA PHE A 90 0.89 13.51 -3.04
C PHE A 90 2.09 14.05 -3.81
N ASN A 91 2.92 14.89 -3.19
CA ASN A 91 4.14 15.39 -3.81
C ASN A 91 5.24 14.33 -3.98
N GLN A 92 5.07 13.15 -3.39
CA GLN A 92 5.90 11.97 -3.62
C GLN A 92 5.19 10.97 -4.54
N ALA A 93 3.96 10.60 -4.20
CA ALA A 93 3.23 9.54 -4.90
C ALA A 93 2.92 9.88 -6.36
N ILE A 94 2.51 11.12 -6.67
CA ILE A 94 2.14 11.53 -8.03
C ILE A 94 3.36 11.58 -8.97
N PRO A 95 4.46 12.27 -8.64
CA PRO A 95 5.65 12.23 -9.49
C PRO A 95 6.25 10.84 -9.62
N ALA A 96 6.24 10.05 -8.55
CA ALA A 96 6.71 8.66 -8.57
C ALA A 96 5.90 7.81 -9.55
N PHE A 97 4.58 7.86 -9.45
CA PHE A 97 3.66 7.15 -10.34
C PHE A 97 3.88 7.53 -11.81
N ASN A 98 3.99 8.82 -12.12
CA ASN A 98 4.19 9.34 -13.47
C ASN A 98 5.56 8.94 -14.08
N GLN A 99 6.53 8.57 -13.26
CA GLN A 99 7.86 8.15 -13.68
C GLN A 99 8.06 6.62 -13.59
N GLY A 100 6.99 5.85 -13.33
CA GLY A 100 7.02 4.39 -13.35
C GLY A 100 7.41 3.74 -12.02
N LEU A 101 7.61 4.51 -10.94
CA LEU A 101 7.70 3.96 -9.60
C LEU A 101 6.29 3.76 -9.02
N TRP A 102 5.75 2.58 -9.26
CA TRP A 102 4.43 2.21 -8.77
C TRP A 102 4.54 1.38 -7.50
N PRO A 103 3.62 1.56 -6.52
CA PRO A 103 3.60 0.67 -5.36
C PRO A 103 3.29 -0.77 -5.80
N ASN A 104 3.87 -1.74 -5.12
CA ASN A 104 3.57 -3.15 -5.30
C ASN A 104 2.31 -3.55 -4.53
N SER A 105 2.10 -2.95 -3.36
CA SER A 105 0.97 -3.18 -2.48
C SER A 105 0.46 -1.90 -1.84
N PHE A 106 -0.78 -1.96 -1.37
CA PHE A 106 -1.40 -0.91 -0.58
C PHE A 106 -1.48 -1.37 0.88
N GLY A 107 -0.71 -0.71 1.75
CA GLY A 107 -0.85 -0.78 3.19
C GLY A 107 -1.64 0.40 3.73
N THR A 108 -2.56 0.18 4.67
CA THR A 108 -3.25 1.28 5.36
C THR A 108 -2.44 1.82 6.52
N ASP A 109 -1.67 0.98 7.17
CA ASP A 109 -1.05 1.28 8.46
C ASP A 109 -2.08 1.94 9.40
N GLU A 110 -3.26 1.29 9.50
CA GLU A 110 -4.39 1.83 10.26
C GLU A 110 -4.14 1.65 11.75
N HIS A 111 -4.07 2.76 12.44
CA HIS A 111 -3.95 2.81 13.88
C HIS A 111 -4.75 3.99 14.45
N ARG A 112 -4.89 4.07 15.77
CA ARG A 112 -5.74 5.03 16.47
C ARG A 112 -5.58 6.47 15.99
N THR A 113 -4.37 6.91 15.68
CA THR A 113 -4.11 8.30 15.27
C THR A 113 -4.19 8.50 13.77
N SER A 114 -3.88 7.47 12.94
CA SER A 114 -3.89 7.59 11.48
C SER A 114 -5.30 7.68 10.89
N MET A 115 -6.28 7.01 11.46
CA MET A 115 -7.66 7.00 10.97
C MET A 115 -8.35 8.38 10.98
N ASN A 116 -7.83 9.33 11.74
CA ASN A 116 -8.32 10.71 11.76
C ASN A 116 -7.49 11.67 10.88
N SER A 117 -6.42 11.17 10.26
CA SER A 117 -5.59 11.92 9.32
C SER A 117 -6.06 11.74 7.86
N GLY A 118 -5.17 11.84 6.89
CA GLY A 118 -5.47 11.60 5.47
C GLY A 118 -5.94 10.19 5.15
N MET A 119 -5.43 9.18 5.85
CA MET A 119 -5.88 7.78 5.72
C MET A 119 -7.23 7.59 6.43
N LYS A 120 -8.12 6.84 5.82
CA LYS A 120 -9.45 6.51 6.38
C LYS A 120 -9.67 5.00 6.47
N ASN A 121 -9.41 4.29 5.38
CA ASN A 121 -9.50 2.84 5.25
C ASN A 121 -8.82 2.40 3.94
N MET A 122 -8.77 1.11 3.67
CA MET A 122 -8.17 0.56 2.45
C MET A 122 -8.80 1.14 1.18
N LEU A 123 -10.11 1.25 1.10
CA LEU A 123 -10.79 1.78 -0.10
C LEU A 123 -10.49 3.25 -0.35
N ASN A 124 -10.22 4.03 0.70
CA ASN A 124 -9.76 5.41 0.57
C ASN A 124 -8.35 5.46 -0.04
N VAL A 125 -7.42 4.61 0.40
CA VAL A 125 -6.07 4.50 -0.19
C VAL A 125 -6.16 4.09 -1.65
N MET A 126 -6.91 3.04 -1.95
CA MET A 126 -7.15 2.57 -3.33
C MET A 126 -7.77 3.65 -4.21
N SER A 127 -8.74 4.41 -3.68
CA SER A 127 -9.40 5.51 -4.40
C SER A 127 -8.45 6.66 -4.74
N LYS A 128 -7.46 6.94 -3.89
CA LYS A 128 -6.41 7.93 -4.21
C LYS A 128 -5.64 7.53 -5.47
N TYR A 129 -5.17 6.29 -5.54
CA TYR A 129 -4.45 5.81 -6.71
C TYR A 129 -5.32 5.73 -7.96
N LEU A 130 -6.61 5.39 -7.83
CA LEU A 130 -7.57 5.45 -8.93
C LEU A 130 -7.67 6.88 -9.50
N ASN A 131 -7.65 7.91 -8.66
CA ASN A 131 -7.73 9.32 -9.08
C ASN A 131 -6.36 9.91 -9.49
N ILE A 132 -5.26 9.26 -9.17
CA ILE A 132 -3.93 9.59 -9.71
C ILE A 132 -3.76 9.04 -11.14
N GLY A 133 -4.62 8.10 -11.57
CA GLY A 133 -4.61 7.56 -12.93
C GLY A 133 -4.33 6.06 -13.03
N MET A 134 -4.20 5.36 -11.92
CA MET A 134 -4.06 3.91 -11.93
C MET A 134 -5.36 3.25 -12.39
N SER A 135 -5.27 2.21 -13.22
CA SER A 135 -6.44 1.47 -13.70
C SER A 135 -7.09 0.64 -12.58
N ILE A 136 -8.39 0.36 -12.70
CA ILE A 136 -9.13 -0.44 -11.73
C ILE A 136 -8.48 -1.81 -11.49
N PRO A 137 -8.12 -2.59 -12.53
CA PRO A 137 -7.47 -3.88 -12.33
C PRO A 137 -6.15 -3.75 -11.52
N GLU A 138 -5.35 -2.72 -11.80
CA GLU A 138 -4.11 -2.46 -11.10
C GLU A 138 -4.34 -2.07 -9.62
N VAL A 139 -5.35 -1.26 -9.36
CA VAL A 139 -5.73 -0.87 -7.99
C VAL A 139 -6.19 -2.10 -7.20
N ILE A 140 -7.06 -2.93 -7.78
CA ILE A 140 -7.54 -4.16 -7.14
C ILE A 140 -6.38 -5.13 -6.88
N ALA A 141 -5.53 -5.36 -7.88
CA ALA A 141 -4.40 -6.28 -7.72
C ALA A 141 -3.48 -5.89 -6.55
N ARG A 142 -3.20 -4.59 -6.37
CA ARG A 142 -2.34 -4.10 -5.28
C ARG A 142 -3.00 -4.15 -3.91
N GLY A 143 -4.32 -4.05 -3.86
CA GLY A 143 -5.08 -4.21 -2.63
C GLY A 143 -5.41 -5.68 -2.27
N SER A 144 -5.01 -6.65 -3.09
CA SER A 144 -5.33 -8.06 -2.90
C SER A 144 -4.17 -8.98 -3.27
N TRP A 145 -4.13 -9.46 -4.52
CA TRP A 145 -3.18 -10.47 -4.99
C TRP A 145 -1.72 -10.07 -4.82
N ASN A 146 -1.35 -8.85 -5.22
CA ASN A 146 0.04 -8.41 -5.10
C ASN A 146 0.49 -8.35 -3.64
N ALA A 147 -0.36 -7.85 -2.74
CA ALA A 147 -0.08 -7.82 -1.31
C ALA A 147 0.13 -9.24 -0.74
N ALA A 148 -0.77 -10.18 -1.08
CA ALA A 148 -0.65 -11.57 -0.67
C ALA A 148 0.64 -12.22 -1.20
N LYS A 149 0.93 -12.03 -2.47
CA LYS A 149 2.15 -12.53 -3.12
C LYS A 149 3.43 -11.96 -2.49
N SER A 150 3.42 -10.67 -2.14
CA SER A 150 4.59 -10.02 -1.52
C SER A 150 5.00 -10.66 -0.21
N ILE A 151 4.06 -11.25 0.53
CA ILE A 151 4.32 -11.96 1.79
C ILE A 151 4.29 -13.49 1.64
N LYS A 152 4.39 -14.01 0.41
CA LYS A 152 4.35 -15.45 0.09
C LYS A 152 3.09 -16.17 0.58
N ARG A 153 1.94 -15.50 0.58
CA ARG A 153 0.62 -16.04 0.92
C ARG A 153 -0.25 -16.12 -0.32
N GLU A 154 0.20 -16.85 -1.32
CA GLU A 154 -0.50 -17.02 -2.60
C GLU A 154 -1.79 -17.87 -2.47
N ASP A 155 -2.03 -18.44 -1.30
CA ASP A 155 -3.31 -19.02 -0.87
C ASP A 155 -4.40 -17.97 -0.63
N LEU A 156 -4.02 -16.68 -0.56
CA LEU A 156 -4.89 -15.54 -0.31
C LEU A 156 -4.96 -14.58 -1.53
N GLY A 157 -5.87 -13.63 -1.45
CA GLY A 157 -5.96 -12.52 -2.41
C GLY A 157 -6.40 -12.92 -3.82
N ASN A 158 -6.98 -14.11 -4.02
CA ASN A 158 -7.44 -14.61 -5.30
C ASN A 158 -8.83 -15.27 -5.18
N LEU A 159 -9.50 -15.49 -6.33
CA LEU A 159 -10.82 -16.10 -6.43
C LEU A 159 -10.78 -17.47 -7.11
N SER A 160 -9.65 -18.18 -7.00
CA SER A 160 -9.51 -19.52 -7.59
C SER A 160 -10.39 -20.54 -6.89
N GLU A 161 -10.81 -21.57 -7.61
CA GLU A 161 -11.53 -22.71 -7.02
C GLU A 161 -10.69 -23.36 -5.91
N GLY A 162 -11.30 -23.58 -4.75
CA GLY A 162 -10.63 -24.13 -3.57
C GLY A 162 -9.98 -23.09 -2.65
N SER A 163 -9.88 -21.84 -3.07
CA SER A 163 -9.42 -20.75 -2.19
C SER A 163 -10.46 -20.40 -1.14
N VAL A 164 -10.01 -19.81 -0.02
CA VAL A 164 -10.91 -19.29 1.01
C VAL A 164 -11.81 -18.21 0.38
N ALA A 165 -13.12 -18.32 0.60
CA ALA A 165 -14.09 -17.38 0.08
C ALA A 165 -14.10 -16.06 0.89
N ASP A 166 -13.01 -15.31 0.78
CA ASP A 166 -12.87 -13.94 1.28
C ASP A 166 -13.04 -12.99 0.10
N ILE A 167 -14.22 -12.39 -0.04
CA ILE A 167 -14.62 -11.67 -1.24
C ILE A 167 -15.12 -10.28 -0.85
N ALA A 168 -14.62 -9.25 -1.53
CA ALA A 168 -15.18 -7.91 -1.49
C ALA A 168 -15.87 -7.58 -2.83
N VAL A 169 -17.14 -7.25 -2.77
CA VAL A 169 -17.87 -6.66 -3.91
C VAL A 169 -17.81 -5.15 -3.75
N LEU A 170 -17.25 -4.49 -4.74
CA LEU A 170 -17.01 -3.04 -4.70
C LEU A 170 -17.81 -2.35 -5.79
N SER A 171 -18.33 -1.18 -5.49
CA SER A 171 -18.88 -0.23 -6.46
C SER A 171 -17.91 0.93 -6.69
N ILE A 172 -18.03 1.55 -7.86
CA ILE A 172 -17.34 2.80 -8.20
C ILE A 172 -18.39 3.90 -8.18
N ILE A 173 -18.28 4.77 -7.19
CA ILE A 173 -19.18 5.91 -7.08
C ILE A 173 -18.56 7.08 -7.83
N ASN A 174 -19.30 7.63 -8.81
CA ASN A 174 -18.91 8.84 -9.52
C ASN A 174 -19.45 10.07 -8.78
N GLY A 175 -18.62 11.11 -8.67
CA GLY A 175 -19.01 12.35 -7.97
C GLY A 175 -17.84 13.29 -7.82
N LYS A 176 -17.94 14.21 -6.88
CA LYS A 176 -16.83 15.11 -6.50
C LYS A 176 -16.35 14.74 -5.11
N PHE A 177 -15.12 14.27 -5.03
CA PHE A 177 -14.52 13.81 -3.79
C PHE A 177 -13.22 14.55 -3.51
N GLY A 178 -12.92 14.78 -2.22
CA GLY A 178 -11.61 15.27 -1.77
C GLY A 178 -10.82 14.14 -1.12
N PHE A 179 -9.57 13.99 -1.52
CA PHE A 179 -8.64 13.05 -0.90
C PHE A 179 -7.50 13.82 -0.27
N VAL A 180 -7.16 13.49 0.96
CA VAL A 180 -6.17 14.21 1.76
C VAL A 180 -4.96 13.30 2.02
N ASP A 181 -3.76 13.83 1.88
CA ASP A 181 -2.51 13.13 2.21
C ASP A 181 -2.06 13.35 3.66
N SER A 182 -0.91 12.81 4.03
CA SER A 182 -0.36 12.95 5.37
C SER A 182 0.07 14.39 5.71
N GLY A 183 0.39 15.21 4.68
CA GLY A 183 0.74 16.62 4.81
C GLY A 183 -0.47 17.56 4.79
N GLN A 184 -1.70 17.04 4.88
CA GLN A 184 -2.95 17.79 4.79
C GLN A 184 -3.18 18.47 3.42
N ASN A 185 -2.47 18.03 2.36
CA ASN A 185 -2.76 18.48 1.01
C ASN A 185 -3.94 17.70 0.45
N ARG A 186 -4.78 18.36 -0.33
CA ARG A 186 -5.99 17.78 -0.90
C ARG A 186 -5.92 17.76 -2.42
N ILE A 187 -6.23 16.60 -3.00
CA ILE A 187 -6.57 16.49 -4.42
C ILE A 187 -8.09 16.34 -4.60
N GLU A 188 -8.59 16.75 -5.74
CA GLU A 188 -9.95 16.45 -6.17
C GLU A 188 -9.94 15.16 -7.00
N GLY A 189 -10.98 14.36 -6.82
CA GLY A 189 -11.22 13.16 -7.60
C GLY A 189 -12.68 13.07 -8.03
N ASP A 190 -12.92 12.31 -9.06
CA ASP A 190 -14.24 12.07 -9.64
C ASP A 190 -14.83 10.71 -9.31
N ARG A 191 -14.04 9.83 -8.68
CA ARG A 191 -14.41 8.44 -8.37
C ARG A 191 -13.95 8.02 -6.99
N LYS A 192 -14.76 7.23 -6.29
CA LYS A 192 -14.34 6.51 -5.09
C LYS A 192 -14.81 5.07 -5.13
N LEU A 193 -14.08 4.19 -4.48
CA LEU A 193 -14.48 2.81 -4.22
C LEU A 193 -15.32 2.74 -2.94
N GLU A 194 -16.36 1.93 -2.96
CA GLU A 194 -17.23 1.65 -1.81
C GLU A 194 -17.50 0.15 -1.72
N ALA A 195 -17.50 -0.40 -0.49
CA ALA A 195 -17.81 -1.81 -0.28
C ALA A 195 -19.33 -2.01 -0.26
N GLU A 196 -19.83 -2.76 -1.21
CA GLU A 196 -21.24 -3.16 -1.28
C GLU A 196 -21.52 -4.39 -0.44
N LEU A 197 -20.65 -5.40 -0.55
CA LEU A 197 -20.79 -6.64 0.20
C LEU A 197 -19.41 -7.18 0.55
N THR A 198 -19.26 -7.73 1.74
CA THR A 198 -18.05 -8.44 2.16
C THR A 198 -18.41 -9.84 2.64
N VAL A 199 -17.73 -10.82 2.07
CA VAL A 199 -17.81 -12.23 2.47
C VAL A 199 -16.49 -12.60 3.14
N ARG A 200 -16.55 -13.27 4.29
CA ARG A 200 -15.41 -13.83 4.99
C ARG A 200 -15.64 -15.32 5.25
N ALA A 201 -14.72 -16.14 4.75
CA ALA A 201 -14.83 -17.61 4.84
C ALA A 201 -16.22 -18.12 4.42
N GLY A 202 -16.76 -17.56 3.31
CA GLY A 202 -18.05 -17.94 2.76
C GLY A 202 -19.28 -17.36 3.50
N ARG A 203 -19.06 -16.50 4.50
CA ARG A 203 -20.17 -15.85 5.25
C ARG A 203 -20.21 -14.36 4.96
N ILE A 204 -21.39 -13.83 4.69
CA ILE A 204 -21.59 -12.39 4.54
C ILE A 204 -21.41 -11.74 5.91
N VAL A 205 -20.46 -10.79 5.98
CA VAL A 205 -20.12 -10.02 7.21
C VAL A 205 -20.44 -8.54 7.07
N TRP A 206 -20.68 -8.08 5.86
CA TRP A 206 -21.10 -6.71 5.54
C TRP A 206 -22.00 -6.74 4.30
N ASP A 207 -23.11 -6.02 4.35
CA ASP A 207 -24.06 -5.85 3.25
C ASP A 207 -24.64 -4.43 3.35
N LEU A 208 -24.08 -3.51 2.55
CA LEU A 208 -24.42 -2.08 2.63
C LEU A 208 -25.87 -1.80 2.24
N ASN A 209 -26.33 -2.45 1.19
CA ASN A 209 -27.61 -2.15 0.54
C ASN A 209 -28.58 -3.34 0.53
N GLY A 210 -28.33 -4.36 1.34
CA GLY A 210 -29.21 -5.52 1.47
C GLY A 210 -29.24 -6.42 0.22
N LEU A 211 -28.11 -6.52 -0.50
CA LEU A 211 -28.00 -7.36 -1.72
C LEU A 211 -28.35 -8.84 -1.45
N ALA A 212 -28.07 -9.31 -0.24
CA ALA A 212 -28.35 -10.68 0.17
C ALA A 212 -29.65 -10.81 0.98
N ALA A 213 -30.33 -9.73 1.24
CA ALA A 213 -31.57 -9.74 2.01
C ALA A 213 -32.77 -10.14 1.14
N ASN A 214 -33.77 -10.78 1.76
CA ASN A 214 -35.04 -11.05 1.09
C ASN A 214 -35.82 -9.74 0.91
N THR A 215 -36.40 -9.56 -0.29
CA THR A 215 -37.32 -8.45 -0.52
C THR A 215 -38.53 -8.57 0.36
N TYR A 216 -38.86 -7.52 1.11
CA TYR A 216 -40.14 -7.45 1.85
C TYR A 216 -41.29 -7.47 0.85
N LYS A 217 -42.28 -8.36 1.10
CA LYS A 217 -43.49 -8.51 0.29
C LYS A 217 -44.68 -7.84 0.98
#